data_f3febc3ee91afcf5ab68c037fa47710b
#
_entry.id   f3febc3ee91afcf5ab68c037fa47710b
#
_cell.length_a   1.000
_cell.length_b   1.000
_cell.length_c   1.000
_cell.angle_alpha   90.00
_cell.angle_beta   90.00
_cell.angle_gamma   90.00
#
_symmetry.space_group_name_H-M   'P 1'
#
loop_
_entity.id
_entity.type
_entity.pdbx_description
1 polymer ?
#
loop_
_entity_poly.entity_id
_entity_poly.type
_entity_poly.pdbx_seq_one_letter_code
_entity_poly.pdbx_strand_id
1 'polypeptide(L)'
;MAIQMAASHAASRILKDAIFGAAAACRTAAAVHGEENVVNATIGAVMDDAGKLAHLPTVERVFRSLPIEDYIAYAPIAGLPEYLEAAIDITFAGNRPDGFLGAIATAGGTGALRTAVDDYVERGDQVLTSDWFWGTYNVICQELGCSVTNFQL
;
A
#
# COMPACT_ATOMS: atom_id res chain seq x y z
N MET A 1 -22.10 -22.70 23.86
CA MET A 1 -22.31 -22.21 22.47
C MET A 1 -21.39 -21.03 22.26
N ALA A 2 -20.45 -21.11 21.31
CA ALA A 2 -19.63 -19.94 20.97
C ALA A 2 -20.52 -18.95 20.20
N ILE A 3 -20.55 -17.70 20.66
CA ILE A 3 -21.29 -16.63 19.97
C ILE A 3 -20.48 -16.22 18.74
N GLN A 4 -21.04 -16.36 17.55
CA GLN A 4 -20.43 -15.87 16.33
C GLN A 4 -20.61 -14.34 16.28
N MET A 5 -19.52 -13.60 16.51
CA MET A 5 -19.52 -12.13 16.52
C MET A 5 -19.34 -11.54 15.11
N ALA A 6 -18.69 -12.27 14.20
CA ALA A 6 -18.48 -11.83 12.82
C ALA A 6 -19.67 -12.17 11.93
N ALA A 7 -19.94 -11.32 10.94
CA ALA A 7 -20.92 -11.63 9.90
C ALA A 7 -20.52 -12.91 9.15
N SER A 8 -21.49 -13.65 8.64
CA SER A 8 -21.26 -14.97 8.01
C SER A 8 -20.27 -14.90 6.84
N HIS A 9 -20.31 -13.85 6.03
CA HIS A 9 -19.41 -13.63 4.91
C HIS A 9 -17.96 -13.32 5.34
N ALA A 10 -17.74 -12.90 6.58
CA ALA A 10 -16.43 -12.55 7.13
C ALA A 10 -15.84 -13.67 8.01
N ALA A 11 -16.66 -14.61 8.49
CA ALA A 11 -16.24 -15.61 9.47
C ALA A 11 -15.16 -16.57 8.98
N SER A 12 -15.02 -16.79 7.67
CA SER A 12 -14.02 -17.67 7.06
C SER A 12 -12.83 -16.93 6.43
N ARG A 13 -12.83 -15.60 6.52
CA ARG A 13 -11.75 -14.79 5.94
C ARG A 13 -10.55 -14.75 6.89
N ILE A 14 -9.57 -15.58 6.61
CA ILE A 14 -8.30 -15.62 7.36
C ILE A 14 -7.21 -15.08 6.43
N LEU A 15 -6.63 -13.94 6.80
CA LEU A 15 -5.45 -13.42 6.14
C LEU A 15 -4.24 -14.32 6.51
N LYS A 16 -3.68 -15.02 5.52
CA LYS A 16 -2.38 -15.66 5.66
C LYS A 16 -1.31 -14.63 5.37
N ASP A 17 -0.81 -14.02 6.41
CA ASP A 17 0.23 -12.99 6.30
C ASP A 17 1.60 -13.64 6.14
N ALA A 18 2.01 -13.87 4.89
CA ALA A 18 3.30 -14.43 4.55
C ALA A 18 4.46 -13.44 4.83
N ILE A 19 4.21 -12.13 4.70
CA ILE A 19 5.25 -11.09 4.83
C ILE A 19 5.67 -10.92 6.27
N PHE A 20 4.72 -10.72 7.19
CA PHE A 20 5.04 -10.58 8.61
C PHE A 20 5.49 -11.90 9.23
N GLY A 21 5.03 -13.03 8.71
CA GLY A 21 5.56 -14.35 9.06
C GLY A 21 7.03 -14.51 8.70
N ALA A 22 7.41 -14.12 7.47
CA ALA A 22 8.80 -14.12 7.02
C ALA A 22 9.66 -13.13 7.82
N ALA A 23 9.14 -11.94 8.11
CA ALA A 23 9.84 -10.95 8.94
C ALA A 23 10.07 -11.45 10.38
N ALA A 24 9.12 -12.17 10.95
CA ALA A 24 9.30 -12.80 12.27
C ALA A 24 10.36 -13.91 12.25
N ALA A 25 10.35 -14.76 11.22
CA ALA A 25 11.37 -15.79 11.03
C ALA A 25 12.77 -15.19 10.84
N CYS A 26 12.88 -14.08 10.09
CA CYS A 26 14.14 -13.36 9.91
C CYS A 26 14.69 -12.83 11.24
N ARG A 27 13.85 -12.21 12.08
CA ARG A 27 14.25 -11.76 13.43
C ARG A 27 14.74 -12.93 14.31
N THR A 28 14.05 -14.07 14.24
CA THR A 28 14.48 -15.27 14.97
C THR A 28 15.82 -15.77 14.47
N ALA A 29 16.05 -15.80 13.17
CA ALA A 29 17.31 -16.20 12.57
C ALA A 29 18.46 -15.26 12.99
N ALA A 30 18.22 -13.95 12.98
CA ALA A 30 19.19 -12.94 13.41
C ALA A 30 19.56 -13.11 14.90
N ALA A 31 18.59 -13.42 15.76
CA ALA A 31 18.86 -13.70 17.18
C ALA A 31 19.70 -14.96 17.42
N VAL A 32 19.62 -15.95 16.53
CA VAL A 32 20.33 -17.24 16.64
C VAL A 32 21.71 -17.17 15.99
N HIS A 33 21.83 -16.50 14.84
CA HIS A 33 23.02 -16.54 13.98
C HIS A 33 23.84 -15.25 14.01
N GLY A 34 23.37 -14.19 14.66
CA GLY A 34 23.93 -12.84 14.63
C GLY A 34 23.33 -11.98 13.53
N GLU A 35 23.09 -10.71 13.83
CA GLU A 35 22.50 -9.75 12.86
C GLU A 35 23.38 -9.56 11.63
N GLU A 36 24.69 -9.63 11.77
CA GLU A 36 25.68 -9.50 10.70
C GLU A 36 25.66 -10.64 9.67
N ASN A 37 25.07 -11.78 10.05
CA ASN A 37 24.96 -12.98 9.21
C ASN A 37 23.58 -13.15 8.56
N VAL A 38 22.66 -12.22 8.79
CA VAL A 38 21.27 -12.32 8.31
C VAL A 38 20.87 -11.07 7.54
N VAL A 39 20.56 -11.23 6.26
CA VAL A 39 20.02 -10.15 5.42
C VAL A 39 18.49 -10.17 5.49
N ASN A 40 17.90 -9.09 6.00
CA ASN A 40 16.46 -8.94 6.05
C ASN A 40 15.94 -8.20 4.81
N ALA A 41 15.40 -8.95 3.85
CA ALA A 41 14.76 -8.44 2.65
C ALA A 41 13.26 -8.76 2.61
N THR A 42 12.62 -8.93 3.77
CA THR A 42 11.23 -9.39 3.88
C THR A 42 10.20 -8.27 3.75
N ILE A 43 10.59 -7.03 4.01
CA ILE A 43 9.73 -5.85 3.92
C ILE A 43 10.35 -4.87 2.94
N GLY A 44 9.53 -4.24 2.09
CA GLY A 44 9.96 -3.22 1.13
C GLY A 44 10.36 -1.91 1.82
N ALA A 45 11.47 -1.94 2.55
CA ALA A 45 12.06 -0.80 3.25
C ALA A 45 13.53 -0.66 2.86
N VAL A 46 13.94 0.57 2.55
CA VAL A 46 15.36 0.87 2.25
C VAL A 46 16.06 1.23 3.57
N MET A 47 17.14 0.53 3.86
CA MET A 47 18.00 0.80 5.01
C MET A 47 19.28 1.50 4.56
N ASP A 48 19.82 2.36 5.41
CA ASP A 48 21.16 2.92 5.24
C ASP A 48 22.26 1.93 5.69
N ASP A 49 23.51 2.30 5.50
CA ASP A 49 24.66 1.46 5.88
C ASP A 49 24.77 1.19 7.39
N ALA A 50 24.06 1.97 8.20
CA ALA A 50 23.97 1.78 9.65
C ALA A 50 22.76 0.92 10.08
N GLY A 51 22.02 0.36 9.12
CA GLY A 51 20.81 -0.45 9.37
C GLY A 51 19.60 0.35 9.83
N LYS A 52 19.59 1.68 9.64
CA LYS A 52 18.44 2.54 9.94
C LYS A 52 17.59 2.74 8.70
N LEU A 53 16.30 2.92 8.91
CA LEU A 53 15.36 3.22 7.84
C LEU A 53 15.77 4.51 7.11
N ALA A 54 16.09 4.40 5.83
CA ALA A 54 16.46 5.55 5.00
C ALA A 54 15.24 6.45 4.76
N HIS A 55 15.46 7.73 4.78
CA HIS A 55 14.46 8.74 4.48
C HIS A 55 15.05 9.88 3.65
N LEU A 56 14.20 10.68 3.05
CA LEU A 56 14.63 11.87 2.30
C LEU A 56 14.76 13.06 3.27
N PRO A 57 15.97 13.60 3.52
CA PRO A 57 16.16 14.72 4.47
C PRO A 57 15.37 15.97 4.09
N THR A 58 15.15 16.17 2.79
CA THR A 58 14.31 17.29 2.30
C THR A 58 12.85 17.15 2.74
N VAL A 59 12.30 15.93 2.64
CA VAL A 59 10.92 15.63 3.07
C VAL A 59 10.81 15.81 4.58
N GLU A 60 11.75 15.27 5.36
CA GLU A 60 11.78 15.45 6.80
C GLU A 60 11.80 16.92 7.20
N ARG A 61 12.67 17.71 6.58
CA ARG A 61 12.77 19.15 6.86
C ARG A 61 11.47 19.89 6.60
N VAL A 62 10.83 19.64 5.45
CA VAL A 62 9.55 20.25 5.10
C VAL A 62 8.48 19.81 6.09
N PHE A 63 8.36 18.52 6.37
CA PHE A 63 7.37 17.99 7.31
C PHE A 63 7.49 18.63 8.71
N ARG A 64 8.74 18.76 9.22
CA ARG A 64 8.98 19.39 10.52
C ARG A 64 8.73 20.90 10.55
N SER A 65 8.68 21.56 9.39
CA SER A 65 8.41 23.00 9.28
C SER A 65 6.94 23.33 9.06
N LEU A 66 6.08 22.32 8.83
CA LEU A 66 4.65 22.56 8.65
C LEU A 66 4.02 23.12 9.95
N PRO A 67 3.20 24.19 9.84
CA PRO A 67 2.36 24.63 10.94
C PRO A 67 1.42 23.50 11.36
N ILE A 68 1.09 23.43 12.63
CA ILE A 68 0.22 22.38 13.15
C ILE A 68 -1.16 22.37 12.48
N GLU A 69 -1.65 23.54 12.10
CA GLU A 69 -2.92 23.75 11.43
C GLU A 69 -3.02 23.01 10.10
N ASP A 70 -1.90 22.81 9.39
CA ASP A 70 -1.86 22.18 8.08
C ASP A 70 -2.14 20.67 8.13
N TYR A 71 -1.96 20.02 9.28
CA TYR A 71 -2.15 18.58 9.40
C TYR A 71 -3.15 18.12 10.48
N ILE A 72 -3.72 19.04 11.26
CA ILE A 72 -4.79 18.72 12.23
C ILE A 72 -6.18 19.06 11.72
N ALA A 73 -6.30 19.91 10.69
CA ALA A 73 -7.57 20.28 10.09
C ALA A 73 -8.14 19.17 9.22
N TYR A 74 -9.45 19.20 9.02
CA TYR A 74 -10.09 18.32 8.01
C TYR A 74 -9.60 18.68 6.61
N ALA A 75 -9.09 17.68 5.90
CA ALA A 75 -8.82 17.83 4.48
C ALA A 75 -10.11 17.80 3.66
N PRO A 76 -10.16 18.47 2.49
CA PRO A 76 -11.21 18.27 1.51
C PRO A 76 -11.33 16.77 1.12
N ILE A 77 -12.54 16.33 0.78
CA ILE A 77 -12.81 14.91 0.47
C ILE A 77 -11.90 14.37 -0.63
N ALA A 78 -11.68 15.16 -1.68
CA ALA A 78 -10.79 14.77 -2.79
C ALA A 78 -9.30 14.95 -2.46
N GLY A 79 -8.96 15.68 -1.41
CA GLY A 79 -7.61 16.12 -1.07
C GLY A 79 -7.40 17.62 -1.29
N LEU A 80 -6.26 18.14 -0.84
CA LEU A 80 -5.87 19.54 -1.05
C LEU A 80 -5.57 19.78 -2.53
N PRO A 81 -6.09 20.83 -3.18
CA PRO A 81 -5.86 21.10 -4.60
C PRO A 81 -4.37 21.13 -4.96
N GLU A 82 -3.55 21.76 -4.15
CA GLU A 82 -2.11 21.86 -4.34
C GLU A 82 -1.41 20.49 -4.31
N TYR A 83 -1.88 19.60 -3.43
CA TYR A 83 -1.39 18.22 -3.37
C TYR A 83 -1.77 17.43 -4.63
N LEU A 84 -3.02 17.55 -5.08
CA LEU A 84 -3.51 16.83 -6.26
C LEU A 84 -2.75 17.27 -7.51
N GLU A 85 -2.52 18.57 -7.68
CA GLU A 85 -1.76 19.11 -8.79
C GLU A 85 -0.28 18.67 -8.74
N ALA A 86 0.36 18.73 -7.58
CA ALA A 86 1.72 18.26 -7.38
C ALA A 86 1.86 16.75 -7.65
N ALA A 87 0.85 15.95 -7.30
CA ALA A 87 0.84 14.51 -7.58
C ALA A 87 0.79 14.23 -9.10
N ILE A 88 -0.01 14.99 -9.84
CA ILE A 88 -0.07 14.91 -11.31
C ILE A 88 1.28 15.33 -11.90
N ASP A 89 1.86 16.44 -11.46
CA ASP A 89 3.14 16.95 -11.96
C ASP A 89 4.28 15.94 -11.76
N ILE A 90 4.39 15.37 -10.57
CA ILE A 90 5.41 14.34 -10.27
C ILE A 90 5.20 13.09 -11.12
N THR A 91 3.94 12.65 -11.29
CA THR A 91 3.62 11.43 -12.05
C THR A 91 4.05 11.54 -13.51
N PHE A 92 3.80 12.67 -14.12
CA PHE A 92 4.08 12.87 -15.54
C PHE A 92 5.43 13.56 -15.83
N ALA A 93 6.10 14.10 -14.82
CA ALA A 93 7.43 14.73 -14.95
C ALA A 93 7.51 15.73 -16.12
N GLY A 94 6.49 16.59 -16.29
CA GLY A 94 6.39 17.57 -17.36
C GLY A 94 5.85 17.03 -18.70
N ASN A 95 5.55 15.73 -18.81
CA ASN A 95 5.01 15.12 -20.02
C ASN A 95 3.52 14.77 -19.85
N ARG A 96 2.73 15.74 -19.40
CA ARG A 96 1.28 15.53 -19.24
C ARG A 96 0.65 15.16 -20.58
N PRO A 97 -0.10 14.05 -20.67
CA PRO A 97 -0.83 13.71 -21.88
C PRO A 97 -1.97 14.69 -22.13
N ASP A 98 -2.35 14.86 -23.39
CA ASP A 98 -3.57 15.55 -23.74
C ASP A 98 -4.78 14.75 -23.27
N GLY A 99 -5.79 15.44 -22.73
CA GLY A 99 -7.03 14.82 -22.27
C GLY A 99 -7.38 15.14 -20.83
N PHE A 100 -8.36 14.41 -20.32
CA PHE A 100 -8.80 14.57 -18.93
C PHE A 100 -7.80 13.89 -17.97
N LEU A 101 -7.30 14.67 -17.03
CA LEU A 101 -6.48 14.19 -15.91
C LEU A 101 -7.16 14.58 -14.61
N GLY A 102 -7.25 13.65 -13.70
CA GLY A 102 -7.77 13.88 -12.36
C GLY A 102 -6.93 13.16 -11.32
N ALA A 103 -6.92 13.68 -10.13
CA ALA A 103 -6.29 13.06 -8.97
C ALA A 103 -7.24 13.10 -7.77
N ILE A 104 -7.11 12.13 -6.90
CA ILE A 104 -7.84 12.05 -5.63
C ILE A 104 -6.90 11.52 -4.55
N ALA A 105 -6.96 12.10 -3.37
CA ALA A 105 -6.26 11.59 -2.21
C ALA A 105 -6.98 10.36 -1.64
N THR A 106 -6.21 9.35 -1.27
CA THR A 106 -6.73 8.11 -0.70
C THR A 106 -5.95 7.73 0.57
N ALA A 107 -6.45 6.75 1.30
CA ALA A 107 -5.75 6.17 2.45
C ALA A 107 -4.54 5.32 2.00
N GLY A 108 -3.52 5.99 1.47
CA GLY A 108 -2.33 5.37 0.89
C GLY A 108 -2.62 4.59 -0.39
N GLY A 109 -1.60 3.88 -0.91
CA GLY A 109 -1.73 3.09 -2.12
C GLY A 109 -2.74 1.95 -2.03
N THR A 110 -2.89 1.34 -0.86
CA THR A 110 -3.92 0.30 -0.62
C THR A 110 -5.33 0.86 -0.78
N GLY A 111 -5.58 2.08 -0.26
CA GLY A 111 -6.84 2.78 -0.45
C GLY A 111 -7.11 3.07 -1.92
N ALA A 112 -6.10 3.54 -2.66
CA ALA A 112 -6.21 3.80 -4.10
C ALA A 112 -6.58 2.54 -4.88
N LEU A 113 -5.87 1.43 -4.63
CA LEU A 113 -6.14 0.14 -5.29
C LEU A 113 -7.55 -0.38 -4.97
N ARG A 114 -7.95 -0.31 -3.70
CA ARG A 114 -9.29 -0.76 -3.30
C ARG A 114 -10.38 0.06 -3.97
N THR A 115 -10.25 1.39 -3.99
CA THR A 115 -11.20 2.28 -4.65
C THR A 115 -11.26 2.01 -6.16
N ALA A 116 -10.10 1.85 -6.82
CA ALA A 116 -10.06 1.54 -8.24
C ALA A 116 -10.76 0.21 -8.58
N VAL A 117 -10.55 -0.84 -7.77
CA VAL A 117 -11.23 -2.11 -7.98
C VAL A 117 -12.74 -1.98 -7.70
N ASP A 118 -13.13 -1.26 -6.65
CA ASP A 118 -14.54 -1.08 -6.29
C ASP A 118 -15.33 -0.29 -7.37
N ASP A 119 -14.68 0.70 -8.00
CA ASP A 119 -15.31 1.58 -8.97
C ASP A 119 -15.33 1.02 -10.40
N TYR A 120 -14.35 0.17 -10.76
CA TYR A 120 -14.14 -0.24 -12.15
C TYR A 120 -14.28 -1.75 -12.41
N VAL A 121 -14.51 -2.57 -11.38
CA VAL A 121 -14.57 -4.03 -11.52
C VAL A 121 -15.89 -4.56 -10.96
N GLU A 122 -16.66 -5.26 -11.78
CA GLU A 122 -17.90 -5.88 -11.34
C GLU A 122 -17.66 -7.14 -10.49
N ARG A 123 -18.65 -7.50 -9.67
CA ARG A 123 -18.58 -8.77 -8.92
C ARG A 123 -18.58 -9.96 -9.88
N GLY A 124 -17.60 -10.84 -9.69
CA GLY A 124 -17.39 -12.01 -10.55
C GLY A 124 -16.36 -11.80 -11.64
N ASP A 125 -15.95 -10.56 -11.89
CA ASP A 125 -14.90 -10.25 -12.87
C ASP A 125 -13.50 -10.65 -12.41
N GLN A 126 -12.56 -10.55 -13.34
CA GLN A 126 -11.15 -10.84 -13.10
C GLN A 126 -10.29 -9.60 -13.35
N VAL A 127 -9.45 -9.27 -12.38
CA VAL A 127 -8.40 -8.26 -12.51
C VAL A 127 -7.14 -8.93 -13.07
N LEU A 128 -6.68 -8.50 -14.24
CA LEU A 128 -5.48 -9.04 -14.88
C LEU A 128 -4.23 -8.32 -14.37
N THR A 129 -3.23 -9.07 -13.94
CA THR A 129 -1.90 -8.58 -13.55
C THR A 129 -0.81 -9.52 -14.05
N SER A 130 0.47 -9.16 -13.88
CA SER A 130 1.57 -10.10 -14.10
C SER A 130 1.61 -11.17 -12.99
N ASP A 131 2.37 -12.23 -13.18
CA ASP A 131 2.62 -13.24 -12.14
C ASP A 131 3.48 -12.72 -10.98
N TRP A 132 4.16 -11.59 -11.18
CA TRP A 132 4.87 -10.84 -10.15
C TRP A 132 4.00 -9.68 -9.65
N PHE A 133 3.21 -9.92 -8.61
CA PHE A 133 2.31 -8.92 -8.05
C PHE A 133 2.25 -8.99 -6.53
N TRP A 134 1.79 -7.91 -5.94
CA TRP A 134 1.62 -7.82 -4.50
C TRP A 134 0.40 -8.65 -4.05
N GLY A 135 0.63 -9.62 -3.14
CA GLY A 135 -0.40 -10.56 -2.70
C GLY A 135 -1.69 -9.93 -2.15
N THR A 136 -1.63 -8.68 -1.71
CA THR A 136 -2.79 -7.92 -1.24
C THR A 136 -3.83 -7.68 -2.34
N TYR A 137 -3.47 -7.74 -3.62
CA TYR A 137 -4.45 -7.67 -4.71
C TYR A 137 -5.49 -8.78 -4.61
N ASN A 138 -5.07 -10.00 -4.25
CA ASN A 138 -6.00 -11.10 -4.00
C ASN A 138 -6.97 -10.79 -2.86
N VAL A 139 -6.49 -10.15 -1.80
CA VAL A 139 -7.33 -9.80 -0.62
C VAL A 139 -8.37 -8.76 -1.00
N ILE A 140 -7.96 -7.71 -1.73
CA ILE A 140 -8.86 -6.65 -2.20
C ILE A 140 -9.93 -7.23 -3.14
N CYS A 141 -9.52 -8.00 -4.15
CA CYS A 141 -10.45 -8.62 -5.08
C CYS A 141 -11.43 -9.57 -4.37
N GLN A 142 -10.94 -10.41 -3.48
CA GLN A 142 -11.78 -11.33 -2.71
C GLN A 142 -12.79 -10.58 -1.81
N GLU A 143 -12.39 -9.46 -1.20
CA GLU A 143 -13.28 -8.61 -0.42
C GLU A 143 -14.43 -8.08 -1.28
N LEU A 144 -14.10 -7.61 -2.48
CA LEU A 144 -15.05 -6.98 -3.39
C LEU A 144 -15.81 -7.98 -4.26
N GLY A 145 -15.49 -9.27 -4.16
CA GLY A 145 -16.20 -10.33 -4.89
C GLY A 145 -15.74 -10.54 -6.31
N CYS A 146 -14.54 -10.09 -6.64
CA CYS A 146 -13.82 -10.38 -7.88
C CYS A 146 -12.59 -11.28 -7.61
N SER A 147 -11.80 -11.57 -8.61
CA SER A 147 -10.61 -12.41 -8.50
C SER A 147 -9.44 -11.84 -9.29
N VAL A 148 -8.23 -12.28 -8.96
CA VAL A 148 -7.03 -11.96 -9.72
C VAL A 148 -6.72 -13.09 -10.69
N THR A 149 -6.42 -12.75 -11.93
CA THR A 149 -5.78 -13.63 -12.91
C THR A 149 -4.46 -13.03 -13.35
N ASN A 150 -3.51 -13.85 -13.79
CA ASN A 150 -2.20 -13.35 -14.14
C ASN A 150 -1.70 -13.91 -15.48
N PHE A 151 -0.77 -13.17 -16.06
CA PHE A 151 0.04 -13.62 -17.20
C PHE A 151 1.50 -13.72 -16.75
N GLN A 152 2.25 -14.56 -17.41
CA GLN A 152 3.67 -14.75 -17.14
C GLN A 152 4.47 -13.62 -17.80
N LEU A 153 5.39 -12.99 -17.03
CA LEU A 153 6.37 -12.03 -17.51
C LEU A 153 7.58 -12.71 -18.10
#